data_9c5ba48cb5da2969da71b7c0adae4999
#
_entry.id   9c5ba48cb5da2969da71b7c0adae4999
#
_cell.length_a   1.000
_cell.length_b   1.000
_cell.length_c   1.000
_cell.angle_alpha   90.00
_cell.angle_beta   90.00
_cell.angle_gamma   90.00
#
_symmetry.space_group_name_H-M   'P 1'
#
loop_
_entity.id
_entity.type
_entity.pdbx_description
1 polymer ?
#
loop_
_entity_poly.entity_id
_entity_poly.type
_entity_poly.pdbx_seq_one_letter_code
_entity_poly.pdbx_strand_id
1 'polypeptide(L)'
;MAYRWPAGTVFNRLTLDVEDRSCPVCSRSMHVCDHRYHHLWTLQGATQVINRLVRCPDPACESRGRTFSPEAELSISMPRWRLGWDVLCWLGHRRFARHWSVPQLRLE
;
A
#
# COMPACT_ATOMS: atom_id res chain seq x y z
N MET A 1 -11.36 -15.36 -2.72
CA MET A 1 -10.86 -15.46 -4.10
C MET A 1 -9.89 -14.34 -4.40
N ALA A 2 -8.81 -14.65 -5.09
CA ALA A 2 -7.89 -13.62 -5.54
C ALA A 2 -8.49 -12.85 -6.73
N TYR A 3 -8.30 -11.54 -6.74
CA TYR A 3 -8.71 -10.70 -7.85
C TYR A 3 -7.81 -10.96 -9.08
N ARG A 4 -8.42 -11.06 -10.24
CA ARG A 4 -7.69 -11.21 -11.50
C ARG A 4 -7.60 -9.87 -12.20
N TRP A 5 -6.38 -9.40 -12.38
CA TRP A 5 -6.13 -8.20 -13.15
C TRP A 5 -6.31 -8.49 -14.65
N PRO A 6 -6.86 -7.54 -15.42
CA PRO A 6 -7.00 -7.73 -16.87
C PRO A 6 -5.65 -8.05 -17.52
N ALA A 7 -5.67 -8.90 -18.54
CA ALA A 7 -4.46 -9.24 -19.27
C ALA A 7 -3.87 -7.97 -19.91
N GLY A 8 -2.54 -7.84 -19.85
CA GLY A 8 -1.85 -6.67 -20.38
C GLY A 8 -1.90 -5.45 -19.48
N THR A 9 -2.38 -5.57 -18.23
CA THR A 9 -2.39 -4.45 -17.30
C THR A 9 -0.97 -3.95 -17.06
N VAL A 10 -0.76 -2.65 -17.26
CA VAL A 10 0.49 -1.99 -16.96
C VAL A 10 0.32 -1.24 -15.63
N PHE A 11 1.20 -1.54 -14.67
CA PHE A 11 1.15 -0.92 -13.34
C PHE A 11 2.09 0.26 -13.23
N ASN A 12 1.59 1.35 -12.69
CA ASN A 12 2.43 2.42 -12.16
C ASN A 12 3.11 1.89 -10.90
N ARG A 13 4.42 2.06 -10.79
CA ARG A 13 5.18 1.54 -9.65
C ARG A 13 5.46 2.65 -8.66
N LEU A 14 5.20 2.35 -7.38
CA LEU A 14 5.47 3.25 -6.27
C LEU A 14 6.22 2.45 -5.19
N THR A 15 7.47 2.83 -4.94
CA THR A 15 8.28 2.19 -3.92
C THR A 15 8.20 2.98 -2.62
N LEU A 16 7.87 2.32 -1.53
CA LEU A 16 7.78 2.90 -0.20
C LEU A 16 8.86 2.32 0.69
N ASP A 17 9.52 3.19 1.45
CA ASP A 17 10.52 2.83 2.44
C ASP A 17 10.06 3.23 3.84
N VAL A 18 10.54 2.51 4.85
CA VAL A 18 10.37 2.90 6.25
C VAL A 18 11.20 4.17 6.48
N GLU A 19 10.55 5.24 6.97
CA GLU A 19 11.23 6.52 7.18
C GLU A 19 12.30 6.42 8.26
N ASP A 20 11.93 5.86 9.41
CA ASP A 20 12.86 5.66 10.53
C ASP A 20 13.25 4.19 10.61
N ARG A 21 14.47 3.88 10.19
CA ARG A 21 15.01 2.53 10.20
C ARG A 21 15.69 2.16 11.51
N SER A 22 15.58 2.98 12.53
CA SER A 22 16.12 2.66 13.85
C SER A 22 15.27 1.61 14.53
N CYS A 23 15.90 0.53 15.01
CA CYS A 23 15.17 -0.52 15.72
C CYS A 23 14.56 0.07 17.01
N PRO A 24 13.26 -0.14 17.25
CA PRO A 24 12.62 0.41 18.46
C PRO A 24 13.12 -0.22 19.77
N VAL A 25 13.83 -1.32 19.70
CA VAL A 25 14.35 -2.02 20.88
C VAL A 25 15.82 -1.67 21.14
N CYS A 26 16.69 -1.81 20.13
CA CYS A 26 18.14 -1.65 20.30
C CYS A 26 18.72 -0.43 19.58
N SER A 27 17.92 0.32 18.86
CA SER A 27 18.30 1.55 18.13
C SER A 27 19.32 1.32 16.99
N ARG A 28 19.62 0.09 16.63
CA ARG A 28 20.47 -0.20 15.48
C ARG A 28 19.73 0.08 14.18
N SER A 29 20.47 0.45 13.14
CA SER A 29 19.90 0.64 11.81
C SER A 29 19.41 -0.68 11.25
N MET A 30 18.12 -0.75 10.89
CA MET A 30 17.54 -1.94 10.29
C MET A 30 17.86 -2.03 8.80
N HIS A 31 17.88 -3.25 8.28
CA HIS A 31 18.20 -3.53 6.89
C HIS A 31 16.99 -4.04 6.12
N VAL A 32 16.89 -3.69 4.85
CA VAL A 32 15.86 -4.22 3.97
C VAL A 32 16.05 -5.73 3.87
N CYS A 33 14.99 -6.49 4.24
CA CYS A 33 15.05 -7.95 4.22
C CYS A 33 14.12 -8.57 3.19
N ASP A 34 13.08 -7.85 2.76
CA ASP A 34 12.08 -8.38 1.84
C ASP A 34 11.29 -7.24 1.20
N HIS A 35 10.49 -7.59 0.21
CA HIS A 35 9.58 -6.66 -0.47
C HIS A 35 8.18 -7.28 -0.44
N ARG A 36 7.19 -6.45 -0.15
CA ARG A 36 5.78 -6.84 -0.23
C ARG A 36 5.10 -6.00 -1.28
N TYR A 37 4.40 -6.65 -2.21
CA TYR A 37 3.70 -5.99 -3.30
C TYR A 37 2.23 -5.85 -2.99
N HIS A 38 1.69 -4.66 -3.24
CA HIS A 38 0.28 -4.37 -3.08
C HIS A 38 -0.22 -3.77 -4.39
N HIS A 39 -1.10 -4.49 -5.07
CA HIS A 39 -1.68 -4.05 -6.34
C HIS A 39 -3.06 -3.48 -6.08
N LEU A 40 -3.29 -2.25 -6.54
CA LEU A 40 -4.55 -1.55 -6.30
C LEU A 40 -4.85 -0.57 -7.44
N TRP A 41 -6.11 -0.13 -7.49
CA TRP A 41 -6.54 0.95 -8.36
C TRP A 41 -6.43 2.28 -7.61
N THR A 42 -5.80 3.25 -8.26
CA THR A 42 -5.77 4.66 -7.81
C THR A 42 -6.37 5.52 -8.91
N LEU A 43 -6.52 6.81 -8.66
CA LEU A 43 -6.99 7.73 -9.70
C LEU A 43 -6.03 7.85 -10.89
N GLN A 44 -4.80 7.41 -10.73
CA GLN A 44 -3.81 7.33 -11.81
C GLN A 44 -3.82 5.99 -12.55
N GLY A 45 -4.72 5.08 -12.18
CA GLY A 45 -4.85 3.77 -12.79
C GLY A 45 -4.34 2.63 -11.91
N ALA A 46 -4.03 1.49 -12.54
CA ALA A 46 -3.49 0.35 -11.84
C ALA A 46 -2.11 0.70 -11.27
N THR A 47 -1.91 0.44 -9.98
CA THR A 47 -0.70 0.82 -9.27
C THR A 47 -0.14 -0.39 -8.51
N GLN A 48 1.16 -0.59 -8.62
CA GLN A 48 1.90 -1.56 -7.81
C GLN A 48 2.66 -0.80 -6.73
N VAL A 49 2.25 -0.96 -5.48
CA VAL A 49 2.97 -0.41 -4.34
C VAL A 49 3.99 -1.45 -3.88
N ILE A 50 5.25 -1.07 -3.87
CA ILE A 50 6.35 -1.94 -3.47
C ILE A 50 6.80 -1.50 -2.08
N ASN A 51 6.44 -2.29 -1.07
CA ASN A 51 6.81 -2.00 0.32
C ASN A 51 8.12 -2.68 0.64
N ARG A 52 9.15 -1.91 0.93
CA ARG A 52 10.45 -2.44 1.35
C ARG A 52 10.42 -2.69 2.85
N LEU A 53 10.40 -3.97 3.22
CA LEU A 53 10.34 -4.38 4.62
C LEU A 53 11.73 -4.39 5.22
N VAL A 54 11.83 -3.93 6.46
CA VAL A 54 13.11 -3.86 7.18
C VAL A 54 13.07 -4.72 8.43
N ARG A 55 14.23 -5.19 8.85
CA ARG A 55 14.40 -6.04 10.03
C ARG A 55 15.69 -5.69 10.75
N CYS A 56 15.67 -5.82 12.09
CA CYS A 56 16.88 -5.62 12.88
C CYS A 56 17.92 -6.71 12.58
N PRO A 57 19.17 -6.34 12.29
CA PRO A 57 20.22 -7.32 11.98
C PRO A 57 20.81 -8.00 13.23
N ASP A 58 20.53 -7.48 14.43
CA ASP A 58 21.10 -8.01 15.67
C ASP A 58 20.39 -9.31 16.09
N PRO A 59 21.09 -10.47 16.08
CA PRO A 59 20.48 -11.73 16.48
C PRO A 59 20.12 -11.79 17.96
N ALA A 60 20.69 -10.94 18.81
CA ALA A 60 20.38 -10.86 20.23
C ALA A 60 19.25 -9.89 20.56
N CYS A 61 18.74 -9.14 19.57
CA CYS A 61 17.65 -8.19 19.79
C CYS A 61 16.31 -8.91 19.96
N GLU A 62 15.49 -8.43 20.89
CA GLU A 62 14.14 -9.00 21.11
C GLU A 62 13.23 -8.84 19.89
N SER A 63 13.49 -7.82 19.05
CA SER A 63 12.72 -7.61 17.81
C SER A 63 13.18 -8.55 16.68
N ARG A 64 14.12 -9.45 16.94
CA ARG A 64 14.60 -10.40 15.93
C ARG A 64 13.43 -11.18 15.31
N GLY A 65 13.43 -11.26 13.99
CA GLY A 65 12.38 -11.93 13.23
C GLY A 65 11.15 -11.09 12.97
N ARG A 66 11.01 -9.92 13.58
CA ARG A 66 9.93 -8.99 13.27
C ARG A 66 10.31 -8.14 12.07
N THR A 67 9.37 -8.00 11.13
CA THR A 67 9.52 -7.09 10.00
C THR A 67 8.69 -5.84 10.24
N PHE A 68 9.21 -4.71 9.76
CA PHE A 68 8.52 -3.43 9.83
C PHE A 68 8.25 -2.96 8.41
N SER A 69 7.03 -2.48 8.17
CA SER A 69 6.60 -2.02 6.86
C SER A 69 6.48 -0.50 6.83
N PRO A 70 6.56 0.12 5.63
CA PRO A 70 6.39 1.57 5.49
C PRO A 70 5.00 2.01 5.97
N GLU A 71 4.96 3.00 6.84
CA GLU A 71 3.71 3.57 7.33
C GLU A 71 2.97 4.34 6.23
N ALA A 72 3.70 4.83 5.25
CA ALA A 72 3.13 5.57 4.12
C ALA A 72 2.14 4.75 3.31
N GLU A 73 2.18 3.42 3.37
CA GLU A 73 1.18 2.57 2.70
C GLU A 73 -0.23 2.89 3.18
N LEU A 74 -0.41 3.16 4.46
CA LEU A 74 -1.72 3.49 5.01
C LEU A 74 -2.27 4.82 4.51
N SER A 75 -1.42 5.71 4.03
CA SER A 75 -1.85 6.96 3.39
C SER A 75 -2.41 6.73 1.99
N ILE A 76 -2.12 5.59 1.37
CA ILE A 76 -2.56 5.25 0.02
C ILE A 76 -3.81 4.38 0.07
N SER A 77 -3.81 3.35 0.93
CA SER A 77 -4.92 2.41 1.03
C SER A 77 -4.82 1.60 2.32
N MET A 78 -5.91 0.96 2.71
CA MET A 78 -5.86 -0.06 3.75
C MET A 78 -5.15 -1.32 3.22
N PRO A 79 -4.50 -2.10 4.11
CA PRO A 79 -3.89 -3.37 3.71
C PRO A 79 -4.91 -4.28 3.02
N ARG A 80 -4.48 -4.93 1.94
CA ARG A 80 -5.29 -5.87 1.14
C ARG A 80 -6.46 -5.24 0.37
N TRP A 81 -6.67 -3.93 0.44
CA TRP A 81 -7.68 -3.24 -0.36
C TRP A 81 -7.15 -3.05 -1.79
N ARG A 82 -8.06 -3.13 -2.76
CA ARG A 82 -7.73 -2.93 -4.18
C ARG A 82 -8.03 -1.52 -4.68
N LEU A 83 -8.54 -0.66 -3.81
CA LEU A 83 -8.83 0.73 -4.11
C LEU A 83 -8.04 1.62 -3.16
N GLY A 84 -7.40 2.65 -3.73
CA GLY A 84 -6.75 3.67 -2.93
C GLY A 84 -7.77 4.61 -2.26
N TRP A 85 -7.35 5.30 -1.23
CA TRP A 85 -8.19 6.29 -0.56
C TRP A 85 -8.69 7.37 -1.52
N ASP A 86 -7.86 7.75 -2.51
CA ASP A 86 -8.23 8.74 -3.53
C ASP A 86 -9.45 8.31 -4.34
N VAL A 87 -9.49 7.04 -4.76
CA VAL A 87 -10.63 6.47 -5.49
C VAL A 87 -11.88 6.44 -4.60
N LEU A 88 -11.74 6.02 -3.35
CA LEU A 88 -12.85 5.96 -2.41
C LEU A 88 -13.42 7.35 -2.12
N CYS A 89 -12.56 8.35 -1.93
CA CYS A 89 -12.99 9.73 -1.76
C CYS A 89 -13.68 10.27 -3.00
N TRP A 90 -13.16 9.96 -4.19
CA TRP A 90 -13.77 10.37 -5.45
C TRP A 90 -15.17 9.76 -5.62
N LEU A 91 -15.32 8.45 -5.36
CA LEU A 91 -16.62 7.78 -5.42
C LEU A 91 -17.60 8.38 -4.42
N GLY A 92 -17.15 8.65 -3.20
CA GLY A 92 -17.98 9.28 -2.18
C GLY A 92 -18.46 10.67 -2.60
N HIS A 93 -17.56 11.47 -3.17
CA HIS A 93 -17.91 12.79 -3.68
C HIS A 93 -18.94 12.70 -4.80
N ARG A 94 -18.73 11.82 -5.77
CA ARG A 94 -19.68 11.63 -6.88
C ARG A 94 -21.04 11.13 -6.38
N ARG A 95 -21.04 10.20 -5.44
CA ARG A 95 -22.25 9.60 -4.91
C ARG A 95 -23.07 10.60 -4.09
N PHE A 96 -22.44 11.32 -3.17
CA PHE A 96 -23.13 12.14 -2.19
C PHE A 96 -23.25 13.61 -2.62
N ALA A 97 -22.20 14.18 -3.16
CA ALA A 97 -22.21 15.59 -3.55
C ALA A 97 -22.95 15.84 -4.86
N ARG A 98 -22.92 14.89 -5.81
CA ARG A 98 -23.58 15.00 -7.10
C ARG A 98 -24.80 14.12 -7.25
N HIS A 99 -25.17 13.38 -6.22
CA HIS A 99 -26.34 12.49 -6.22
C HIS A 99 -26.33 11.44 -7.33
N TRP A 100 -25.15 10.96 -7.70
CA TRP A 100 -25.01 9.94 -8.73
C TRP A 100 -25.45 8.58 -8.19
N SER A 101 -26.17 7.81 -9.03
CA SER A 101 -26.49 6.43 -8.71
C SER A 101 -25.28 5.52 -8.90
N VAL A 102 -25.36 4.30 -8.34
CA VAL A 102 -24.30 3.30 -8.53
C VAL A 102 -24.04 2.99 -10.00
N PRO A 103 -25.06 2.81 -10.86
CA PRO A 103 -24.82 2.61 -12.29
C PRO A 103 -24.05 3.76 -12.94
N GLN A 104 -24.32 5.00 -12.57
CA GLN A 104 -23.58 6.15 -13.10
C GLN A 104 -22.12 6.11 -12.70
N LEU A 105 -21.82 5.73 -11.45
CA LEU A 105 -20.45 5.58 -10.97
C LEU A 105 -19.69 4.50 -11.74
N ARG A 106 -20.36 3.43 -12.14
CA ARG A 106 -19.73 2.34 -12.91
C ARG A 106 -19.34 2.74 -14.32
N LEU A 107 -20.01 3.74 -14.90
CA LEU A 107 -19.69 4.26 -16.22
C LEU A 107 -18.48 5.18 -16.22
N GLU A 108 -18.14 5.71 -15.08
CA GLU A 108 -16.94 6.53 -14.94
C GLU A 108 -15.69 5.65 -14.80
#